data_93bb9fec4bccec8ea66cf4c56819dac4
#
_entry.id   93bb9fec4bccec8ea66cf4c56819dac4
#
_cell.length_a   1.000
_cell.length_b   1.000
_cell.length_c   1.000
_cell.angle_alpha   90.00
_cell.angle_beta   90.00
_cell.angle_gamma   90.00
#
_symmetry.space_group_name_H-M   'P 1'
#
loop_
_entity.id
_entity.type
_entity.pdbx_description
1 polymer ?
#
loop_
_entity_poly.entity_id
_entity_poly.type
_entity_poly.pdbx_seq_one_letter_code
_entity_poly.pdbx_strand_id
1 'polypeptide(L)'
;MDSQAVRTGIVGAGFAATFHHACLQRVHGTNVEVVGVFGADRPQAAQYAERRGIRHFASLRELIEAVDVVHVCTPPVAHEEIAVAALEAGKFAVVEKPLTGYFGDGSEAFDGDTFPKGDALAAALASIERMRAAEADSAGRILYAENWVYAPSIQKEREIIEKTGAQVLWMHGEEAHSGSHAATYAYWKYSGGGSLIGKGCHPLTAALYLKCVEGRARNGRPIRPKAVSARTHALTRLKDFQDAGHLRADYVDIEDFSLTHVVFEDGTIADVYASEIILGGIHNWLEIAANNHRTICRINPNNAMESYNPVEEYFDDIYVVEKIGTKQGWTQPSADEDHFTGYPQEMEAFYRTVARDEPLESDSRLAADAISTIYSAYVSAESRGAEVPVKAF
;
A
#
# COMPACT_ATOMS: atom_id res chain seq x y z
N MET A 1 15.40 -13.00 -29.58
CA MET A 1 13.99 -13.39 -29.78
C MET A 1 13.18 -12.22 -29.31
N ASP A 2 12.48 -11.54 -30.22
CA ASP A 2 11.53 -10.48 -29.81
C ASP A 2 10.41 -11.18 -29.02
N SER A 3 10.48 -11.09 -27.69
CA SER A 3 9.35 -11.52 -26.87
C SER A 3 8.18 -10.57 -27.14
N GLN A 4 7.01 -11.12 -27.41
CA GLN A 4 5.79 -10.33 -27.57
C GLN A 4 5.64 -9.41 -26.37
N ALA A 5 5.32 -8.14 -26.61
CA ALA A 5 5.13 -7.18 -25.53
C ALA A 5 3.95 -7.58 -24.64
N VAL A 6 4.10 -7.44 -23.33
CA VAL A 6 3.00 -7.55 -22.37
C VAL A 6 2.18 -6.27 -22.45
N ARG A 7 0.94 -6.39 -22.91
CA ARG A 7 0.02 -5.26 -23.07
C ARG A 7 -0.63 -4.91 -21.74
N THR A 8 -0.55 -3.65 -21.37
CA THR A 8 -0.95 -3.15 -20.06
C THR A 8 -1.97 -2.05 -20.20
N GLY A 9 -3.03 -2.10 -19.39
CA GLY A 9 -4.04 -1.06 -19.26
C GLY A 9 -4.09 -0.51 -17.85
N ILE A 10 -4.35 0.79 -17.72
CA ILE A 10 -4.46 1.47 -16.43
C ILE A 10 -5.91 1.88 -16.21
N VAL A 11 -6.47 1.53 -15.05
CA VAL A 11 -7.80 1.96 -14.60
C VAL A 11 -7.64 2.98 -13.48
N GLY A 12 -8.09 4.21 -13.76
CA GLY A 12 -7.83 5.39 -12.96
C GLY A 12 -6.88 6.36 -13.69
N ALA A 13 -6.98 7.67 -13.39
CA ALA A 13 -6.19 8.72 -14.01
C ALA A 13 -5.62 9.71 -12.96
N GLY A 14 -5.51 9.27 -11.71
CA GLY A 14 -5.01 10.04 -10.58
C GLY A 14 -3.51 9.92 -10.37
N PHE A 15 -3.10 10.17 -9.11
CA PHE A 15 -1.70 10.13 -8.67
C PHE A 15 -1.10 8.73 -8.85
N ALA A 16 -1.76 7.67 -8.34
CA ALA A 16 -1.27 6.30 -8.46
C ALA A 16 -1.08 5.87 -9.94
N ALA A 17 -2.03 6.21 -10.82
CA ALA A 17 -1.91 5.92 -12.25
C ALA A 17 -0.68 6.59 -12.88
N THR A 18 -0.37 7.84 -12.49
CA THR A 18 0.81 8.57 -12.97
C THR A 18 2.10 7.88 -12.55
N PHE A 19 2.13 7.42 -11.33
CA PHE A 19 3.23 6.73 -10.69
C PHE A 19 3.49 5.37 -11.33
N HIS A 20 2.45 4.53 -11.45
CA HIS A 20 2.54 3.25 -12.15
C HIS A 20 3.05 3.43 -13.58
N HIS A 21 2.49 4.39 -14.32
CA HIS A 21 2.95 4.66 -15.69
C HIS A 21 4.44 5.00 -15.75
N ALA A 22 4.93 5.85 -14.84
CA ALA A 22 6.35 6.23 -14.79
C ALA A 22 7.25 5.02 -14.46
N CYS A 23 6.84 4.18 -13.50
CA CYS A 23 7.58 2.99 -13.09
C CYS A 23 7.55 1.88 -14.16
N LEU A 24 6.46 1.75 -14.94
CA LEU A 24 6.40 0.84 -16.08
C LEU A 24 7.43 1.16 -17.16
N GLN A 25 7.82 2.43 -17.34
CA GLN A 25 8.90 2.81 -18.25
C GLN A 25 10.30 2.38 -17.73
N ARG A 26 10.41 1.97 -16.49
CA ARG A 26 11.63 1.50 -15.82
C ARG A 26 11.69 -0.04 -15.71
N VAL A 27 10.75 -0.77 -16.29
CA VAL A 27 10.80 -2.24 -16.41
C VAL A 27 11.78 -2.61 -17.52
N HIS A 28 12.78 -3.39 -17.19
CA HIS A 28 13.85 -3.76 -18.12
C HIS A 28 13.86 -5.25 -18.49
N GLY A 29 13.35 -6.11 -17.60
CA GLY A 29 13.37 -7.55 -17.79
C GLY A 29 12.29 -8.08 -18.72
N THR A 30 11.31 -7.26 -19.10
CA THR A 30 10.17 -7.63 -19.94
C THR A 30 9.80 -6.46 -20.84
N ASN A 31 9.41 -6.73 -22.08
CA ASN A 31 8.88 -5.71 -22.97
C ASN A 31 7.44 -5.38 -22.55
N VAL A 32 7.19 -4.14 -22.13
CA VAL A 32 5.90 -3.66 -21.62
C VAL A 32 5.35 -2.58 -22.56
N GLU A 33 4.10 -2.75 -22.99
CA GLU A 33 3.37 -1.75 -23.77
C GLU A 33 2.19 -1.23 -22.95
N VAL A 34 2.20 0.05 -22.58
CA VAL A 34 1.04 0.71 -21.97
C VAL A 34 0.07 1.11 -23.07
N VAL A 35 -0.94 0.27 -23.30
CA VAL A 35 -1.93 0.41 -24.38
C VAL A 35 -2.87 1.58 -24.14
N GLY A 36 -3.29 1.82 -22.91
CA GLY A 36 -4.21 2.90 -22.64
C GLY A 36 -4.74 2.97 -21.22
N VAL A 37 -5.69 3.87 -21.04
CA VAL A 37 -6.31 4.18 -19.75
C VAL A 37 -7.84 4.21 -19.86
N PHE A 38 -8.51 3.79 -18.77
CA PHE A 38 -9.93 4.02 -18.51
C PHE A 38 -10.09 4.71 -17.16
N GLY A 39 -11.04 5.63 -17.03
CA GLY A 39 -11.40 6.27 -15.76
C GLY A 39 -12.86 6.68 -15.74
N ALA A 40 -13.47 6.67 -14.56
CA ALA A 40 -14.86 7.12 -14.36
C ALA A 40 -15.03 8.62 -14.69
N ASP A 41 -14.04 9.44 -14.31
CA ASP A 41 -13.93 10.82 -14.78
C ASP A 41 -13.33 10.81 -16.20
N ARG A 42 -14.20 10.78 -17.18
CA ARG A 42 -13.83 10.71 -18.62
C ARG A 42 -12.97 11.88 -19.09
N PRO A 43 -13.27 13.15 -18.76
CA PRO A 43 -12.41 14.29 -19.08
C PRO A 43 -11.00 14.13 -18.52
N GLN A 44 -10.85 13.75 -17.26
CA GLN A 44 -9.54 13.53 -16.63
C GLN A 44 -8.79 12.39 -17.32
N ALA A 45 -9.45 11.26 -17.60
CA ALA A 45 -8.85 10.11 -18.25
C ALA A 45 -8.42 10.43 -19.71
N ALA A 46 -9.21 11.21 -20.44
CA ALA A 46 -8.86 11.67 -21.80
C ALA A 46 -7.61 12.57 -21.78
N GLN A 47 -7.56 13.54 -20.86
CA GLN A 47 -6.39 14.42 -20.70
C GLN A 47 -5.14 13.63 -20.26
N TYR A 48 -5.32 12.62 -19.39
CA TYR A 48 -4.25 11.73 -18.99
C TYR A 48 -3.68 10.95 -20.18
N ALA A 49 -4.56 10.38 -21.02
CA ALA A 49 -4.20 9.64 -22.21
C ALA A 49 -3.44 10.51 -23.24
N GLU A 50 -3.97 11.71 -23.51
CA GLU A 50 -3.36 12.66 -24.45
C GLU A 50 -1.94 13.04 -24.04
N ARG A 51 -1.73 13.39 -22.76
CA ARG A 51 -0.40 13.76 -22.24
C ARG A 51 0.64 12.64 -22.35
N ARG A 52 0.21 11.38 -22.45
CA ARG A 52 1.08 10.20 -22.49
C ARG A 52 1.13 9.51 -23.84
N GLY A 53 0.34 9.98 -24.80
CA GLY A 53 0.27 9.36 -26.13
C GLY A 53 -0.31 7.94 -26.12
N ILE A 54 -1.18 7.62 -25.17
CA ILE A 54 -1.84 6.32 -25.02
C ILE A 54 -3.34 6.41 -25.31
N ARG A 55 -3.99 5.28 -25.56
CA ARG A 55 -5.43 5.26 -25.90
C ARG A 55 -6.29 5.57 -24.66
N HIS A 56 -7.33 6.41 -24.84
CA HIS A 56 -8.45 6.50 -23.90
C HIS A 56 -9.55 5.50 -24.31
N PHE A 57 -9.86 4.55 -23.41
CA PHE A 57 -10.91 3.56 -23.62
C PHE A 57 -12.28 4.09 -23.17
N ALA A 58 -13.33 3.75 -23.91
CA ALA A 58 -14.68 4.19 -23.62
C ALA A 58 -15.34 3.37 -22.48
N SER A 59 -14.85 2.18 -22.18
CA SER A 59 -15.35 1.32 -21.11
C SER A 59 -14.22 0.47 -20.50
N LEU A 60 -14.44 0.04 -19.24
CA LEU A 60 -13.58 -0.92 -18.57
C LEU A 60 -13.45 -2.23 -19.36
N ARG A 61 -14.56 -2.72 -19.89
CA ARG A 61 -14.60 -3.94 -20.69
C ARG A 61 -13.70 -3.86 -21.92
N GLU A 62 -13.77 -2.76 -22.69
CA GLU A 62 -12.91 -2.57 -23.85
C GLU A 62 -11.43 -2.56 -23.48
N LEU A 63 -11.07 -1.96 -22.32
CA LEU A 63 -9.70 -1.97 -21.83
C LEU A 63 -9.27 -3.41 -21.49
N ILE A 64 -10.06 -4.14 -20.69
CA ILE A 64 -9.75 -5.52 -20.28
C ILE A 64 -9.56 -6.42 -21.49
N GLU A 65 -10.42 -6.34 -22.52
CA GLU A 65 -10.32 -7.12 -23.75
C GLU A 65 -9.03 -6.82 -24.55
N ALA A 66 -8.48 -5.62 -24.43
CA ALA A 66 -7.31 -5.18 -25.19
C ALA A 66 -5.95 -5.48 -24.55
N VAL A 67 -5.91 -5.91 -23.27
CA VAL A 67 -4.66 -6.02 -22.50
C VAL A 67 -4.44 -7.39 -21.91
N ASP A 68 -3.25 -7.61 -21.36
CA ASP A 68 -2.87 -8.82 -20.64
C ASP A 68 -2.81 -8.55 -19.11
N VAL A 69 -2.53 -7.31 -18.74
CA VAL A 69 -2.44 -6.83 -17.34
C VAL A 69 -3.29 -5.58 -17.15
N VAL A 70 -4.07 -5.54 -16.08
CA VAL A 70 -4.88 -4.39 -15.66
C VAL A 70 -4.28 -3.81 -14.38
N HIS A 71 -3.85 -2.55 -14.41
CA HIS A 71 -3.46 -1.80 -13.21
C HIS A 71 -4.67 -1.10 -12.61
N VAL A 72 -5.03 -1.46 -11.39
CA VAL A 72 -6.17 -0.90 -10.66
C VAL A 72 -5.66 0.23 -9.77
N CYS A 73 -5.68 1.45 -10.32
CA CYS A 73 -5.19 2.69 -9.69
C CYS A 73 -6.34 3.64 -9.34
N THR A 74 -7.45 3.08 -8.90
CA THR A 74 -8.68 3.79 -8.49
C THR A 74 -8.71 4.02 -6.98
N PRO A 75 -9.68 4.76 -6.44
CA PRO A 75 -9.97 4.68 -5.01
C PRO A 75 -10.29 3.25 -4.57
N PRO A 76 -9.92 2.84 -3.33
CA PRO A 76 -10.04 1.47 -2.84
C PRO A 76 -11.42 0.83 -2.97
N VAL A 77 -12.48 1.63 -2.89
CA VAL A 77 -13.88 1.18 -3.05
C VAL A 77 -14.16 0.47 -4.38
N ALA A 78 -13.37 0.75 -5.42
CA ALA A 78 -13.55 0.15 -6.75
C ALA A 78 -12.60 -1.03 -7.03
N HIS A 79 -11.68 -1.36 -6.09
CA HIS A 79 -10.65 -2.38 -6.33
C HIS A 79 -11.22 -3.76 -6.59
N GLU A 80 -12.19 -4.21 -5.77
CA GLU A 80 -12.79 -5.54 -5.89
C GLU A 80 -13.45 -5.74 -7.27
N GLU A 81 -14.34 -4.82 -7.64
CA GLU A 81 -15.09 -4.92 -8.90
C GLU A 81 -14.17 -5.00 -10.12
N ILE A 82 -13.16 -4.13 -10.17
CA ILE A 82 -12.24 -4.05 -11.31
C ILE A 82 -11.32 -5.28 -11.35
N ALA A 83 -10.78 -5.68 -10.19
CA ALA A 83 -9.88 -6.84 -10.12
C ALA A 83 -10.62 -8.13 -10.48
N VAL A 84 -11.84 -8.34 -9.97
CA VAL A 84 -12.67 -9.50 -10.30
C VAL A 84 -12.99 -9.52 -11.80
N ALA A 85 -13.40 -8.39 -12.39
CA ALA A 85 -13.67 -8.32 -13.83
C ALA A 85 -12.43 -8.66 -14.69
N ALA A 86 -11.24 -8.23 -14.27
CA ALA A 86 -9.99 -8.57 -14.94
C ALA A 86 -9.69 -10.09 -14.83
N LEU A 87 -9.82 -10.66 -13.62
CA LEU A 87 -9.58 -12.07 -13.36
C LEU A 87 -10.58 -12.98 -14.11
N GLU A 88 -11.88 -12.65 -14.12
CA GLU A 88 -12.90 -13.37 -14.88
C GLU A 88 -12.61 -13.39 -16.39
N ALA A 89 -11.92 -12.36 -16.90
CA ALA A 89 -11.41 -12.31 -18.27
C ALA A 89 -10.05 -13.03 -18.45
N GLY A 90 -9.53 -13.70 -17.43
CA GLY A 90 -8.25 -14.40 -17.45
C GLY A 90 -7.04 -13.48 -17.46
N LYS A 91 -7.18 -12.22 -17.01
CA LYS A 91 -6.10 -11.21 -17.01
C LYS A 91 -5.43 -11.11 -15.62
N PHE A 92 -4.17 -10.68 -15.61
CA PHE A 92 -3.51 -10.28 -14.37
C PHE A 92 -4.07 -8.95 -13.88
N ALA A 93 -4.25 -8.83 -12.57
CA ALA A 93 -4.71 -7.60 -11.91
C ALA A 93 -3.64 -7.10 -10.95
N VAL A 94 -2.95 -6.00 -11.30
CA VAL A 94 -2.10 -5.25 -10.37
C VAL A 94 -3.03 -4.34 -9.56
N VAL A 95 -3.22 -4.65 -8.29
CA VAL A 95 -4.18 -3.95 -7.43
C VAL A 95 -3.44 -3.11 -6.42
N GLU A 96 -3.69 -1.80 -6.46
CA GLU A 96 -3.15 -0.86 -5.48
C GLU A 96 -3.58 -1.19 -4.05
N LYS A 97 -2.75 -0.77 -3.10
CA LYS A 97 -3.07 -0.87 -1.67
C LYS A 97 -4.13 0.18 -1.27
N PRO A 98 -4.95 -0.15 -0.29
CA PRO A 98 -5.19 -1.48 0.28
C PRO A 98 -5.89 -2.38 -0.74
N LEU A 99 -5.67 -3.71 -0.69
CA LEU A 99 -6.29 -4.64 -1.64
C LEU A 99 -7.80 -4.43 -1.77
N THR A 100 -8.46 -4.32 -0.63
CA THR A 100 -9.90 -4.07 -0.49
C THR A 100 -10.19 -3.54 0.92
N GLY A 101 -11.46 -3.38 1.27
CA GLY A 101 -11.91 -2.92 2.57
C GLY A 101 -13.42 -2.99 2.72
N TYR A 102 -13.96 -2.27 3.70
CA TYR A 102 -15.37 -2.00 3.85
C TYR A 102 -15.64 -0.50 3.65
N PHE A 103 -16.56 -0.19 2.75
CA PHE A 103 -16.83 1.18 2.30
C PHE A 103 -18.24 1.66 2.63
N GLY A 104 -18.89 1.01 3.60
CA GLY A 104 -20.28 1.29 3.98
C GLY A 104 -21.29 0.44 3.21
N ASP A 105 -22.55 0.67 3.55
CA ASP A 105 -23.70 -0.02 2.98
C ASP A 105 -24.29 0.69 1.75
N GLY A 106 -23.64 1.76 1.28
CA GLY A 106 -24.09 2.59 0.18
C GLY A 106 -25.13 3.66 0.58
N SER A 107 -25.52 3.75 1.86
CA SER A 107 -26.44 4.78 2.33
C SER A 107 -25.74 6.14 2.50
N GLU A 108 -26.50 7.22 2.34
CA GLU A 108 -26.02 8.59 2.64
C GLU A 108 -25.78 8.80 4.14
N ALA A 109 -26.42 7.98 4.99
CA ALA A 109 -26.31 8.04 6.45
C ALA A 109 -25.12 7.24 6.99
N PHE A 110 -24.33 6.60 6.13
CA PHE A 110 -23.14 5.86 6.57
C PHE A 110 -22.14 6.80 7.25
N ASP A 111 -21.70 6.41 8.43
CA ASP A 111 -20.72 7.12 9.26
C ASP A 111 -19.66 6.15 9.78
N GLY A 112 -18.42 6.33 9.32
CA GLY A 112 -17.27 5.50 9.68
C GLY A 112 -16.94 5.51 11.17
N ASP A 113 -17.24 6.59 11.90
CA ASP A 113 -17.00 6.67 13.35
C ASP A 113 -17.92 5.76 14.16
N THR A 114 -19.16 5.62 13.74
CA THR A 114 -20.23 4.95 14.51
C THR A 114 -20.57 3.56 14.02
N PHE A 115 -20.12 3.19 12.82
CA PHE A 115 -20.40 1.89 12.23
C PHE A 115 -19.69 0.75 13.01
N PRO A 116 -20.39 -0.38 13.30
CA PRO A 116 -19.80 -1.52 14.04
C PRO A 116 -18.59 -2.13 13.30
N LYS A 117 -17.43 -2.14 13.92
CA LYS A 117 -16.19 -2.62 13.27
C LYS A 117 -16.18 -4.13 13.06
N GLY A 118 -16.98 -4.89 13.83
CA GLY A 118 -17.20 -6.32 13.60
C GLY A 118 -17.86 -6.61 12.25
N ASP A 119 -18.84 -5.80 11.86
CA ASP A 119 -19.52 -5.94 10.57
C ASP A 119 -18.58 -5.51 9.42
N ALA A 120 -17.76 -4.48 9.66
CA ALA A 120 -16.73 -4.07 8.70
C ALA A 120 -15.71 -5.19 8.46
N LEU A 121 -15.24 -5.86 9.53
CA LEU A 121 -14.37 -7.03 9.43
C LEU A 121 -15.03 -8.14 8.61
N ALA A 122 -16.26 -8.51 8.92
CA ALA A 122 -16.98 -9.54 8.19
C ALA A 122 -17.12 -9.23 6.70
N ALA A 123 -17.46 -7.98 6.36
CA ALA A 123 -17.60 -7.52 4.99
C ALA A 123 -16.25 -7.51 4.24
N ALA A 124 -15.16 -7.04 4.87
CA ALA A 124 -13.83 -7.05 4.30
C ALA A 124 -13.32 -8.48 4.04
N LEU A 125 -13.56 -9.42 4.98
CA LEU A 125 -13.23 -10.83 4.79
C LEU A 125 -14.02 -11.45 3.63
N ALA A 126 -15.31 -11.14 3.49
CA ALA A 126 -16.13 -11.61 2.39
C ALA A 126 -15.64 -11.05 1.04
N SER A 127 -15.19 -9.79 0.98
CA SER A 127 -14.57 -9.20 -0.20
C SER A 127 -13.28 -9.94 -0.60
N ILE A 128 -12.39 -10.20 0.36
CA ILE A 128 -11.18 -11.01 0.14
C ILE A 128 -11.53 -12.38 -0.45
N GLU A 129 -12.52 -13.06 0.12
CA GLU A 129 -12.94 -14.40 -0.33
C GLU A 129 -13.45 -14.37 -1.77
N ARG A 130 -14.24 -13.35 -2.16
CA ARG A 130 -14.68 -13.20 -3.56
C ARG A 130 -13.53 -12.94 -4.52
N MET A 131 -12.61 -12.04 -4.17
CA MET A 131 -11.44 -11.74 -5.01
C MET A 131 -10.55 -12.97 -5.19
N ARG A 132 -10.30 -13.72 -4.11
CA ARG A 132 -9.48 -14.94 -4.17
C ARG A 132 -10.19 -16.11 -4.88
N ALA A 133 -11.51 -16.19 -4.79
CA ALA A 133 -12.28 -17.16 -5.57
C ALA A 133 -12.17 -16.85 -7.07
N ALA A 134 -12.33 -15.57 -7.47
CA ALA A 134 -12.13 -15.17 -8.86
C ALA A 134 -10.68 -15.45 -9.34
N GLU A 135 -9.67 -15.23 -8.48
CA GLU A 135 -8.29 -15.58 -8.81
C GLU A 135 -8.08 -17.09 -9.00
N ALA A 136 -8.67 -17.90 -8.12
CA ALA A 136 -8.54 -19.38 -8.20
C ALA A 136 -9.14 -19.98 -9.48
N ASP A 137 -10.18 -19.33 -10.02
CA ASP A 137 -10.86 -19.76 -11.27
C ASP A 137 -10.25 -19.10 -12.52
N SER A 138 -9.23 -18.23 -12.36
CA SER A 138 -8.62 -17.43 -13.43
C SER A 138 -7.29 -18.02 -13.91
N ALA A 139 -6.95 -17.75 -15.18
CA ALA A 139 -5.59 -17.91 -15.69
C ALA A 139 -4.66 -16.76 -15.22
N GLY A 140 -5.23 -15.62 -14.83
CA GLY A 140 -4.50 -14.48 -14.25
C GLY A 140 -4.34 -14.61 -12.75
N ARG A 141 -3.63 -13.64 -12.17
CA ARG A 141 -3.38 -13.54 -10.71
C ARG A 141 -3.56 -12.11 -10.23
N ILE A 142 -3.80 -11.96 -8.93
CA ILE A 142 -3.67 -10.67 -8.24
C ILE A 142 -2.18 -10.43 -7.95
N LEU A 143 -1.68 -9.28 -8.38
CA LEU A 143 -0.37 -8.76 -8.09
C LEU A 143 -0.60 -7.57 -7.14
N TYR A 144 -0.36 -7.77 -5.85
CA TYR A 144 -0.69 -6.77 -4.82
C TYR A 144 0.37 -5.69 -4.79
N ALA A 145 -0.01 -4.47 -5.19
CA ALA A 145 0.88 -3.33 -5.21
C ALA A 145 1.12 -2.80 -3.79
N GLU A 146 2.12 -3.40 -3.15
CA GLU A 146 2.65 -3.03 -1.84
C GLU A 146 4.15 -2.82 -1.96
N ASN A 147 4.51 -1.62 -2.30
CA ASN A 147 5.87 -1.23 -2.65
C ASN A 147 6.91 -1.48 -1.55
N TRP A 148 6.54 -1.44 -0.26
CA TRP A 148 7.50 -1.70 0.82
C TRP A 148 8.06 -3.12 0.77
N VAL A 149 7.29 -4.09 0.28
CA VAL A 149 7.80 -5.45 0.05
C VAL A 149 9.03 -5.43 -0.86
N TYR A 150 9.04 -4.54 -1.85
CA TYR A 150 10.08 -4.43 -2.87
C TYR A 150 11.13 -3.34 -2.58
N ALA A 151 10.96 -2.57 -1.52
CA ALA A 151 11.92 -1.55 -1.12
C ALA A 151 13.31 -2.18 -0.91
N PRO A 152 14.39 -1.59 -1.45
CA PRO A 152 15.74 -2.18 -1.40
C PRO A 152 16.21 -2.55 0.01
N SER A 153 15.84 -1.77 1.02
CA SER A 153 16.18 -2.05 2.42
C SER A 153 15.44 -3.27 2.96
N ILE A 154 14.17 -3.44 2.64
CA ILE A 154 13.36 -4.62 3.01
C ILE A 154 13.85 -5.87 2.28
N GLN A 155 14.18 -5.75 1.00
CA GLN A 155 14.74 -6.86 0.23
C GLN A 155 16.14 -7.29 0.73
N LYS A 156 16.95 -6.34 1.23
CA LYS A 156 18.21 -6.67 1.88
C LYS A 156 17.98 -7.38 3.22
N GLU A 157 16.99 -6.97 3.99
CA GLU A 157 16.63 -7.65 5.23
C GLU A 157 16.10 -9.07 4.97
N ARG A 158 15.26 -9.24 3.95
CA ARG A 158 14.86 -10.58 3.46
C ARG A 158 16.07 -11.47 3.23
N GLU A 159 17.07 -10.98 2.46
CA GLU A 159 18.30 -11.74 2.16
C GLU A 159 19.06 -12.13 3.45
N ILE A 160 19.14 -11.20 4.43
CA ILE A 160 19.78 -11.46 5.71
C ILE A 160 19.04 -12.57 6.47
N ILE A 161 17.73 -12.49 6.59
CA ILE A 161 16.89 -13.51 7.25
C ILE A 161 17.09 -14.87 6.58
N GLU A 162 16.96 -14.94 5.25
CA GLU A 162 17.09 -16.20 4.49
C GLU A 162 18.45 -16.84 4.65
N LYS A 163 19.53 -16.06 4.52
CA LYS A 163 20.91 -16.58 4.55
C LYS A 163 21.43 -16.92 5.94
N THR A 164 20.93 -16.23 6.96
CA THR A 164 21.41 -16.44 8.34
C THR A 164 20.51 -17.36 9.17
N GLY A 165 19.29 -17.65 8.67
CA GLY A 165 18.29 -18.39 9.43
C GLY A 165 17.84 -17.65 10.68
N ALA A 166 17.85 -16.31 10.65
CA ALA A 166 17.51 -15.46 11.77
C ALA A 166 16.08 -15.72 12.27
N GLN A 167 15.91 -15.65 13.60
CA GLN A 167 14.60 -15.54 14.23
C GLN A 167 14.29 -14.08 14.51
N VAL A 168 13.29 -13.54 13.86
CA VAL A 168 12.78 -12.20 14.14
C VAL A 168 11.93 -12.26 15.41
N LEU A 169 12.34 -11.51 16.42
CA LEU A 169 11.70 -11.50 17.73
C LEU A 169 10.68 -10.38 17.85
N TRP A 170 11.03 -9.21 17.32
CA TRP A 170 10.21 -8.02 17.34
C TRP A 170 10.50 -7.13 16.14
N MET A 171 9.46 -6.59 15.57
CA MET A 171 9.54 -5.53 14.58
C MET A 171 8.76 -4.32 15.06
N HIS A 172 9.19 -3.12 14.72
CA HIS A 172 8.35 -1.95 14.86
C HIS A 172 8.63 -0.97 13.73
N GLY A 173 7.59 -0.26 13.32
CA GLY A 173 7.71 0.64 12.20
C GLY A 173 6.62 1.69 12.16
N GLU A 174 6.83 2.64 11.27
CA GLU A 174 5.96 3.78 11.13
C GLU A 174 5.83 4.20 9.67
N GLU A 175 4.62 4.58 9.29
CA GLU A 175 4.38 5.46 8.19
C GLU A 175 3.58 6.67 8.64
N ALA A 176 4.16 7.86 8.48
CA ALA A 176 3.56 9.10 8.92
C ALA A 176 3.94 10.29 8.03
N HIS A 177 3.03 11.24 7.92
CA HIS A 177 3.26 12.55 7.31
C HIS A 177 2.16 13.55 7.71
N SER A 178 2.13 14.74 7.11
CA SER A 178 1.23 15.84 7.49
C SER A 178 -0.18 15.78 6.86
N GLY A 179 -0.59 14.65 6.32
CA GLY A 179 -1.92 14.45 5.74
C GLY A 179 -1.91 13.97 4.29
N SER A 180 -2.87 13.14 3.92
CA SER A 180 -3.07 12.62 2.56
C SER A 180 -3.50 13.71 1.58
N HIS A 181 -3.09 13.62 0.31
CA HIS A 181 -3.42 14.63 -0.71
C HIS A 181 -4.85 14.51 -1.25
N ALA A 182 -5.34 13.29 -1.45
CA ALA A 182 -6.63 13.09 -2.08
C ALA A 182 -7.79 13.43 -1.13
N ALA A 183 -8.75 14.23 -1.61
CA ALA A 183 -9.92 14.62 -0.82
C ALA A 183 -10.77 13.40 -0.38
N THR A 184 -10.79 12.34 -1.18
CA THR A 184 -11.50 11.10 -0.88
C THR A 184 -11.01 10.40 0.39
N TYR A 185 -9.75 10.63 0.78
CA TYR A 185 -9.19 10.09 2.02
C TYR A 185 -9.68 10.82 3.30
N ALA A 186 -10.61 11.75 3.19
CA ALA A 186 -11.30 12.30 4.36
C ALA A 186 -12.49 11.45 4.84
N TYR A 187 -12.93 10.49 4.02
CA TYR A 187 -14.17 9.75 4.24
C TYR A 187 -13.94 8.23 4.21
N TRP A 188 -14.43 7.55 5.22
CA TRP A 188 -14.39 6.08 5.29
C TRP A 188 -14.97 5.39 4.05
N LYS A 189 -16.11 5.87 3.57
CA LYS A 189 -16.79 5.28 2.40
C LYS A 189 -15.98 5.22 1.10
N TYR A 190 -14.83 5.92 1.03
CA TYR A 190 -13.93 5.88 -0.13
C TYR A 190 -12.61 5.20 0.19
N SER A 191 -12.10 5.36 1.41
CA SER A 191 -10.78 4.88 1.85
C SER A 191 -10.84 3.54 2.60
N GLY A 192 -11.99 3.19 3.19
CA GLY A 192 -12.14 2.00 4.03
C GLY A 192 -11.58 2.14 5.45
N GLY A 193 -11.22 3.38 5.85
CA GLY A 193 -10.64 3.75 7.14
C GLY A 193 -9.66 4.89 7.00
N GLY A 194 -8.96 5.24 8.07
CA GLY A 194 -8.03 6.36 8.13
C GLY A 194 -6.56 5.96 8.05
N SER A 195 -5.75 6.46 9.00
CA SER A 195 -4.30 6.26 9.03
C SER A 195 -3.90 4.79 9.09
N LEU A 196 -4.66 3.95 9.79
CA LEU A 196 -4.35 2.53 9.92
C LEU A 196 -4.33 1.80 8.56
N ILE A 197 -5.39 1.92 7.79
CA ILE A 197 -5.47 1.27 6.47
C ILE A 197 -4.74 2.07 5.39
N GLY A 198 -4.74 3.39 5.47
CA GLY A 198 -4.13 4.25 4.46
C GLY A 198 -2.60 4.26 4.47
N LYS A 199 -2.01 4.15 5.66
CA LYS A 199 -0.56 4.20 5.91
C LYS A 199 -0.05 2.97 6.64
N GLY A 200 -0.68 2.60 7.74
CA GLY A 200 -0.28 1.43 8.52
C GLY A 200 -0.24 0.13 7.73
N CYS A 201 -0.95 0.06 6.59
CA CYS A 201 -0.87 -1.10 5.69
C CYS A 201 0.56 -1.36 5.21
N HIS A 202 1.37 -0.35 4.94
CA HIS A 202 2.73 -0.51 4.43
C HIS A 202 3.67 -1.19 5.45
N PRO A 203 3.96 -0.61 6.63
CA PRO A 203 4.83 -1.25 7.61
C PRO A 203 4.25 -2.57 8.12
N LEU A 204 2.92 -2.69 8.22
CA LEU A 204 2.26 -3.93 8.60
C LEU A 204 2.53 -5.03 7.55
N THR A 205 2.28 -4.75 6.28
CA THR A 205 2.49 -5.76 5.21
C THR A 205 3.95 -6.15 5.09
N ALA A 206 4.88 -5.19 5.23
CA ALA A 206 6.30 -5.49 5.26
C ALA A 206 6.69 -6.42 6.44
N ALA A 207 6.13 -6.18 7.64
CA ALA A 207 6.34 -7.05 8.79
C ALA A 207 5.75 -8.45 8.56
N LEU A 208 4.52 -8.56 8.04
CA LEU A 208 3.91 -9.84 7.67
C LEU A 208 4.74 -10.59 6.62
N TYR A 209 5.24 -9.87 5.62
CA TYR A 209 6.11 -10.42 4.58
C TYR A 209 7.41 -11.01 5.16
N LEU A 210 8.13 -10.26 6.00
CA LEU A 210 9.36 -10.73 6.61
C LEU A 210 9.13 -11.95 7.53
N LYS A 211 8.00 -12.01 8.23
CA LYS A 211 7.61 -13.22 8.99
C LYS A 211 7.28 -14.42 8.08
N CYS A 212 6.69 -14.18 6.93
CA CYS A 212 6.50 -15.22 5.92
C CYS A 212 7.84 -15.75 5.41
N VAL A 213 8.80 -14.86 5.14
CA VAL A 213 10.18 -15.21 4.72
C VAL A 213 10.88 -16.03 5.79
N GLU A 214 10.90 -15.56 7.03
CA GLU A 214 11.46 -16.29 8.17
C GLU A 214 10.88 -17.70 8.30
N GLY A 215 9.54 -17.78 8.27
CA GLY A 215 8.86 -19.06 8.43
C GLY A 215 9.20 -20.05 7.32
N ARG A 216 9.28 -19.59 6.06
CA ARG A 216 9.70 -20.43 4.93
C ARG A 216 11.14 -20.88 5.09
N ALA A 217 12.05 -19.99 5.46
CA ALA A 217 13.48 -20.30 5.61
C ALA A 217 13.76 -21.27 6.77
N ARG A 218 13.06 -21.12 7.90
CA ARG A 218 13.33 -21.91 9.12
C ARG A 218 12.45 -23.13 9.27
N ASN A 219 11.19 -23.04 8.85
CA ASN A 219 10.16 -24.04 9.15
C ASN A 219 9.54 -24.67 7.88
N GLY A 220 9.93 -24.21 6.68
CA GLY A 220 9.34 -24.66 5.41
C GLY A 220 7.91 -24.16 5.15
N ARG A 221 7.36 -23.33 6.05
CA ARG A 221 6.03 -22.71 5.90
C ARG A 221 6.02 -21.28 6.47
N PRO A 222 5.17 -20.38 5.94
CA PRO A 222 5.03 -19.04 6.47
C PRO A 222 4.65 -19.03 7.96
N ILE A 223 5.12 -18.04 8.71
CA ILE A 223 4.59 -17.66 10.02
C ILE A 223 3.54 -16.58 9.79
N ARG A 224 2.34 -16.77 10.32
CA ARG A 224 1.17 -15.92 10.08
C ARG A 224 0.80 -15.05 11.29
N PRO A 225 0.06 -13.94 11.08
CA PRO A 225 -0.53 -13.21 12.20
C PRO A 225 -1.56 -14.10 12.93
N LYS A 226 -1.57 -14.03 14.25
CA LYS A 226 -2.45 -14.82 15.12
C LYS A 226 -3.48 -13.95 15.80
N ALA A 227 -3.07 -12.81 16.33
CA ALA A 227 -3.92 -11.89 17.07
C ALA A 227 -3.40 -10.45 16.96
N VAL A 228 -4.27 -9.49 17.25
CA VAL A 228 -3.95 -8.06 17.19
C VAL A 228 -4.64 -7.29 18.32
N SER A 229 -3.93 -6.31 18.87
CA SER A 229 -4.47 -5.24 19.72
C SER A 229 -4.19 -3.89 19.12
N ALA A 230 -5.15 -2.94 19.16
CA ALA A 230 -4.95 -1.64 18.54
C ALA A 230 -5.66 -0.50 19.25
N ARG A 231 -5.20 0.72 18.98
CA ARG A 231 -5.84 1.99 19.31
C ARG A 231 -5.87 2.90 18.10
N THR A 232 -6.99 3.57 17.92
CA THR A 232 -7.15 4.60 16.89
C THR A 232 -7.64 5.90 17.53
N HIS A 233 -7.22 7.04 16.97
CA HIS A 233 -7.60 8.35 17.46
C HIS A 233 -7.82 9.32 16.29
N ALA A 234 -8.77 10.24 16.43
CA ALA A 234 -9.00 11.36 15.54
C ALA A 234 -8.54 12.66 16.24
N LEU A 235 -7.22 12.88 16.25
CA LEU A 235 -6.58 13.93 17.05
C LEU A 235 -6.83 15.31 16.47
N THR A 236 -6.90 15.45 15.14
CA THR A 236 -7.25 16.72 14.48
C THR A 236 -8.72 17.09 14.59
N ARG A 237 -9.56 16.14 15.04
CA ARG A 237 -11.00 16.36 15.31
C ARG A 237 -11.33 16.54 16.78
N LEU A 238 -10.32 16.66 17.67
CA LEU A 238 -10.56 16.99 19.08
C LEU A 238 -11.18 18.37 19.19
N LYS A 239 -12.11 18.53 20.15
CA LYS A 239 -12.84 19.79 20.37
C LYS A 239 -11.92 21.00 20.55
N ASP A 240 -10.76 20.82 21.18
CA ASP A 240 -9.81 21.86 21.50
C ASP A 240 -8.58 21.83 20.59
N PHE A 241 -8.65 21.12 19.44
CA PHE A 241 -7.58 21.14 18.46
C PHE A 241 -7.39 22.55 17.89
N GLN A 242 -6.14 23.01 17.88
CA GLN A 242 -5.77 24.31 17.33
C GLN A 242 -5.06 24.09 15.98
N ASP A 243 -5.78 24.31 14.91
CA ASP A 243 -5.21 24.22 13.56
C ASP A 243 -4.27 25.41 13.31
N ALA A 244 -2.99 25.11 13.11
CA ALA A 244 -1.97 26.07 12.72
C ALA A 244 -1.73 26.13 11.21
N GLY A 245 -2.52 25.40 10.41
CA GLY A 245 -2.48 25.39 8.94
C GLY A 245 -1.36 24.54 8.33
N HIS A 246 -0.73 23.66 9.11
CA HIS A 246 0.38 22.81 8.65
C HIS A 246 0.01 21.33 8.52
N LEU A 247 -1.08 20.91 9.17
CA LEU A 247 -1.62 19.55 9.10
C LEU A 247 -2.92 19.56 8.30
N ARG A 248 -3.21 18.46 7.64
CA ARG A 248 -4.55 18.24 7.14
C ARG A 248 -5.50 17.96 8.29
N ALA A 249 -6.57 18.75 8.42
CA ALA A 249 -7.55 18.68 9.50
C ALA A 249 -9.00 18.53 9.02
N ASP A 250 -9.23 18.28 7.73
CA ASP A 250 -10.56 18.15 7.12
C ASP A 250 -11.07 16.71 7.08
N TYR A 251 -10.58 15.83 7.95
CA TYR A 251 -11.08 14.48 8.10
C TYR A 251 -12.49 14.46 8.69
N VAL A 252 -13.35 13.58 8.15
CA VAL A 252 -14.77 13.58 8.48
C VAL A 252 -15.14 12.45 9.45
N ASP A 253 -14.88 11.20 9.06
CA ASP A 253 -15.30 10.00 9.79
C ASP A 253 -14.22 8.89 9.84
N ILE A 254 -12.96 9.32 9.85
CA ILE A 254 -11.79 8.43 9.92
C ILE A 254 -10.84 8.86 11.05
N GLU A 255 -9.95 7.96 11.44
CA GLU A 255 -8.86 8.24 12.37
C GLU A 255 -7.63 8.80 11.64
N ASP A 256 -6.89 9.67 12.32
CA ASP A 256 -5.63 10.27 11.87
C ASP A 256 -4.39 9.76 12.61
N PHE A 257 -4.59 8.86 13.57
CA PHE A 257 -3.55 8.16 14.32
C PHE A 257 -3.95 6.74 14.66
N SER A 258 -3.03 5.79 14.53
CA SER A 258 -3.20 4.42 14.98
C SER A 258 -1.91 3.83 15.56
N LEU A 259 -2.10 2.95 16.54
CA LEU A 259 -1.10 2.04 17.09
C LEU A 259 -1.65 0.63 17.03
N THR A 260 -0.90 -0.28 16.44
CA THR A 260 -1.30 -1.68 16.23
C THR A 260 -0.20 -2.60 16.74
N HIS A 261 -0.56 -3.54 17.62
CA HIS A 261 0.31 -4.58 18.15
C HIS A 261 -0.14 -5.93 17.61
N VAL A 262 0.71 -6.59 16.83
CA VAL A 262 0.44 -7.90 16.21
C VAL A 262 1.21 -8.99 16.93
N VAL A 263 0.55 -10.09 17.26
CA VAL A 263 1.16 -11.33 17.76
C VAL A 263 1.12 -12.38 16.64
N PHE A 264 2.27 -12.97 16.34
CA PHE A 264 2.40 -14.04 15.35
C PHE A 264 2.17 -15.44 15.94
N GLU A 265 2.00 -16.44 15.06
CA GLU A 265 1.79 -17.85 15.47
C GLU A 265 2.89 -18.40 16.40
N ASP A 266 4.12 -17.95 16.24
CA ASP A 266 5.29 -18.34 17.02
C ASP A 266 5.48 -17.52 18.31
N GLY A 267 4.56 -16.58 18.59
CA GLY A 267 4.58 -15.74 19.79
C GLY A 267 5.48 -14.50 19.66
N THR A 268 6.13 -14.27 18.53
CA THR A 268 6.86 -13.03 18.23
C THR A 268 5.90 -11.91 17.88
N ILE A 269 6.36 -10.66 17.86
CA ILE A 269 5.49 -9.50 17.80
C ILE A 269 5.92 -8.46 16.75
N ALA A 270 4.96 -7.63 16.34
CA ALA A 270 5.22 -6.40 15.59
C ALA A 270 4.34 -5.25 16.10
N ASP A 271 4.93 -4.05 16.21
CA ASP A 271 4.25 -2.80 16.55
C ASP A 271 4.27 -1.86 15.35
N VAL A 272 3.10 -1.38 14.94
CA VAL A 272 2.96 -0.49 13.78
C VAL A 272 2.28 0.80 14.22
N TYR A 273 2.93 1.91 13.88
CA TYR A 273 2.38 3.25 14.05
C TYR A 273 2.01 3.82 12.69
N ALA A 274 0.88 4.49 12.62
CA ALA A 274 0.50 5.22 11.42
C ALA A 274 -0.19 6.53 11.78
N SER A 275 0.19 7.62 11.11
CA SER A 275 -0.43 8.91 11.40
C SER A 275 -0.41 9.91 10.25
N GLU A 276 -1.36 10.84 10.32
CA GLU A 276 -1.52 11.98 9.42
C GLU A 276 -1.06 13.30 10.04
N ILE A 277 -0.31 13.25 11.17
CA ILE A 277 -0.04 14.41 12.05
C ILE A 277 1.45 14.69 12.25
N ILE A 278 2.32 14.15 11.40
CA ILE A 278 3.77 14.35 11.50
C ILE A 278 4.20 15.40 10.48
N LEU A 279 4.90 16.43 10.97
CA LEU A 279 5.52 17.47 10.14
C LEU A 279 6.97 17.12 9.79
N GLY A 280 7.48 17.73 8.72
CA GLY A 280 8.88 17.60 8.35
C GLY A 280 9.16 16.58 7.23
N GLY A 281 8.15 16.28 6.43
CA GLY A 281 8.24 15.32 5.34
C GLY A 281 7.56 13.98 5.67
N ILE A 282 7.89 12.97 4.92
CA ILE A 282 7.47 11.59 5.16
C ILE A 282 8.38 10.97 6.23
N HIS A 283 7.80 10.10 7.07
CA HIS A 283 8.52 9.36 8.10
C HIS A 283 8.16 7.88 7.98
N ASN A 284 8.95 7.15 7.17
CA ASN A 284 8.67 5.78 6.74
C ASN A 284 9.85 4.88 7.06
N TRP A 285 9.69 3.94 7.98
CA TRP A 285 10.76 3.03 8.41
C TRP A 285 10.20 1.77 9.08
N LEU A 286 11.01 0.70 9.07
CA LEU A 286 10.77 -0.55 9.80
C LEU A 286 12.07 -0.98 10.48
N GLU A 287 12.04 -1.20 11.78
CA GLU A 287 13.13 -1.78 12.56
C GLU A 287 12.84 -3.26 12.86
N ILE A 288 13.86 -4.08 12.72
CA ILE A 288 13.83 -5.52 12.96
C ILE A 288 14.85 -5.86 14.04
N ALA A 289 14.38 -6.45 15.13
CA ALA A 289 15.21 -7.04 16.19
C ALA A 289 15.14 -8.57 16.09
N ALA A 290 16.22 -9.17 15.61
CA ALA A 290 16.35 -10.61 15.47
C ALA A 290 17.28 -11.17 16.56
N ASN A 291 17.34 -12.49 16.65
CA ASN A 291 18.22 -13.19 17.62
C ASN A 291 19.71 -13.07 17.30
N ASN A 292 20.07 -12.68 16.08
CA ASN A 292 21.47 -12.61 15.61
C ASN A 292 21.84 -11.27 14.97
N HIS A 293 20.88 -10.34 14.74
CA HIS A 293 21.14 -9.00 14.20
C HIS A 293 20.02 -8.01 14.55
N ARG A 294 20.27 -6.75 14.26
CA ARG A 294 19.30 -5.66 14.29
C ARG A 294 19.44 -4.83 13.03
N THR A 295 18.33 -4.55 12.36
CA THR A 295 18.30 -3.73 11.16
C THR A 295 17.29 -2.60 11.30
N ILE A 296 17.59 -1.43 10.73
CA ILE A 296 16.63 -0.32 10.54
C ILE A 296 16.52 -0.09 9.04
N CYS A 297 15.40 -0.50 8.48
CA CYS A 297 15.05 -0.22 7.09
C CYS A 297 14.44 1.18 6.99
N ARG A 298 15.19 2.14 6.45
CA ARG A 298 14.68 3.47 6.13
C ARG A 298 14.13 3.45 4.71
N ILE A 299 12.84 3.65 4.59
CA ILE A 299 12.17 3.69 3.29
C ILE A 299 12.25 5.11 2.75
N ASN A 300 11.75 6.09 3.53
CA ASN A 300 11.80 7.50 3.20
C ASN A 300 11.55 8.37 4.44
N PRO A 301 12.31 9.45 4.71
CA PRO A 301 13.54 9.80 4.00
C PRO A 301 14.67 8.80 4.31
N ASN A 302 15.66 8.76 3.44
CA ASN A 302 16.91 8.06 3.71
C ASN A 302 18.06 9.08 3.85
N ASN A 303 19.17 8.65 4.40
CA ASN A 303 20.35 9.49 4.62
C ASN A 303 21.42 9.30 3.54
N ALA A 304 21.02 8.99 2.29
CA ALA A 304 21.96 8.84 1.18
C ALA A 304 22.72 10.13 0.87
N MET A 305 22.08 11.29 1.10
CA MET A 305 22.71 12.60 1.02
C MET A 305 22.05 13.60 1.98
N GLU A 306 22.81 14.62 2.34
CA GLU A 306 22.34 15.77 3.09
C GLU A 306 22.77 17.05 2.36
N SER A 307 21.90 18.05 2.34
CA SER A 307 22.16 19.33 1.70
C SER A 307 21.75 20.49 2.60
N TYR A 308 22.58 21.52 2.67
CA TYR A 308 22.25 22.76 3.33
C TYR A 308 21.87 23.83 2.32
N ASN A 309 20.64 24.30 2.40
CA ASN A 309 20.15 25.41 1.60
C ASN A 309 19.90 26.64 2.47
N PRO A 310 20.66 27.76 2.31
CA PRO A 310 20.51 28.95 3.13
C PRO A 310 19.26 29.78 2.77
N VAL A 311 18.71 29.61 1.57
CA VAL A 311 17.63 30.43 1.03
C VAL A 311 16.62 29.55 0.31
N GLU A 312 15.34 29.58 0.72
CA GLU A 312 14.25 28.73 0.23
C GLU A 312 14.19 28.72 -1.31
N GLU A 313 14.25 29.91 -1.92
CA GLU A 313 14.07 30.12 -3.36
C GLU A 313 15.14 29.44 -4.23
N TYR A 314 16.31 29.14 -3.67
CA TYR A 314 17.35 28.43 -4.43
C TYR A 314 16.95 26.99 -4.79
N PHE A 315 16.00 26.42 -4.05
CA PHE A 315 15.52 25.06 -4.24
C PHE A 315 14.11 25.00 -4.84
N ASP A 316 13.57 26.09 -5.39
CA ASP A 316 12.20 26.10 -5.94
C ASP A 316 11.96 24.98 -6.92
N ASP A 317 12.87 24.79 -7.88
CA ASP A 317 12.81 23.75 -8.90
C ASP A 317 13.49 22.42 -8.47
N ILE A 318 13.94 22.29 -7.23
CA ILE A 318 14.57 21.08 -6.70
C ILE A 318 13.55 20.28 -5.92
N TYR A 319 13.33 19.03 -6.33
CA TYR A 319 12.60 18.08 -5.51
C TYR A 319 13.49 17.60 -4.36
N VAL A 320 13.02 17.72 -3.14
CA VAL A 320 13.76 17.27 -1.94
C VAL A 320 13.21 15.92 -1.48
N VAL A 321 11.98 15.92 -1.03
CA VAL A 321 11.25 14.74 -0.57
C VAL A 321 9.77 15.10 -0.48
N GLU A 322 8.89 14.13 -0.59
CA GLU A 322 7.44 14.37 -0.46
C GLU A 322 7.10 14.99 0.90
N LYS A 323 6.13 15.89 0.94
CA LYS A 323 5.59 16.54 2.16
C LYS A 323 6.60 17.38 2.97
N ILE A 324 7.74 17.73 2.41
CA ILE A 324 8.66 18.67 3.06
C ILE A 324 7.98 20.03 3.24
N GLY A 325 8.00 20.57 4.45
CA GLY A 325 7.36 21.86 4.75
C GLY A 325 8.20 23.06 4.31
N THR A 326 9.51 22.96 4.36
CA THR A 326 10.47 23.96 3.87
C THR A 326 11.71 23.28 3.32
N LYS A 327 12.31 23.90 2.30
CA LYS A 327 13.57 23.45 1.70
C LYS A 327 14.78 24.23 2.24
N GLN A 328 14.56 25.18 3.17
CA GLN A 328 15.61 25.96 3.81
C GLN A 328 16.22 25.21 4.98
N GLY A 329 17.51 25.35 5.16
CA GLY A 329 18.29 24.67 6.20
C GLY A 329 18.86 23.32 5.73
N TRP A 330 19.16 22.46 6.67
CA TRP A 330 19.57 21.09 6.38
C TRP A 330 18.38 20.24 5.99
N THR A 331 18.51 19.58 4.84
CA THR A 331 17.50 18.64 4.32
C THR A 331 18.17 17.34 3.86
N GLN A 332 17.39 16.30 3.67
CA GLN A 332 17.81 15.01 3.13
C GLN A 332 17.14 14.77 1.78
N PRO A 333 17.63 15.38 0.68
CA PRO A 333 17.05 15.17 -0.63
C PRO A 333 17.16 13.72 -1.07
N SER A 334 16.04 13.15 -1.53
CA SER A 334 16.06 11.80 -2.09
C SER A 334 16.66 11.83 -3.50
N ALA A 335 17.70 11.06 -3.73
CA ALA A 335 18.35 10.96 -5.03
C ALA A 335 17.46 10.25 -6.07
N ASP A 336 16.68 9.29 -5.65
CA ASP A 336 15.65 8.58 -6.44
C ASP A 336 14.62 8.00 -5.47
N GLU A 337 13.60 8.79 -5.13
CA GLU A 337 12.61 8.40 -4.13
C GLU A 337 11.86 7.15 -4.54
N ASP A 338 11.47 7.04 -5.82
CA ASP A 338 10.79 5.85 -6.34
C ASP A 338 11.60 4.58 -6.14
N HIS A 339 12.92 4.66 -6.36
CA HIS A 339 13.82 3.52 -6.18
C HIS A 339 13.89 3.08 -4.71
N PHE A 340 14.06 4.03 -3.78
CA PHE A 340 14.17 3.71 -2.35
C PHE A 340 12.87 3.22 -1.75
N THR A 341 11.74 3.66 -2.28
CA THR A 341 10.42 3.22 -1.86
C THR A 341 9.97 1.91 -2.51
N GLY A 342 10.67 1.42 -3.55
CA GLY A 342 10.47 0.08 -4.11
C GLY A 342 9.55 -0.02 -5.33
N TYR A 343 8.97 1.06 -5.81
CA TYR A 343 8.00 1.03 -6.92
C TYR A 343 8.53 0.49 -8.25
N PRO A 344 9.72 0.89 -8.76
CA PRO A 344 10.25 0.28 -9.98
C PRO A 344 10.56 -1.21 -9.82
N GLN A 345 11.04 -1.62 -8.64
CA GLN A 345 11.34 -3.02 -8.34
C GLN A 345 10.08 -3.87 -8.25
N GLU A 346 9.01 -3.32 -7.70
CA GLU A 346 7.69 -3.91 -7.67
C GLU A 346 7.18 -4.19 -9.10
N MET A 347 7.21 -3.18 -9.97
CA MET A 347 6.79 -3.32 -11.37
C MET A 347 7.66 -4.35 -12.11
N GLU A 348 8.98 -4.31 -11.94
CA GLU A 348 9.89 -5.30 -12.52
C GLU A 348 9.53 -6.72 -12.07
N ALA A 349 9.27 -6.94 -10.78
CA ALA A 349 8.88 -8.24 -10.23
C ALA A 349 7.55 -8.73 -10.79
N PHE A 350 6.54 -7.86 -10.85
CA PHE A 350 5.23 -8.19 -11.41
C PHE A 350 5.32 -8.63 -12.87
N TYR A 351 6.06 -7.91 -13.69
CA TYR A 351 6.18 -8.24 -15.11
C TYR A 351 7.06 -9.47 -15.38
N ARG A 352 7.98 -9.82 -14.47
CA ARG A 352 8.66 -11.12 -14.48
C ARG A 352 7.70 -12.26 -14.15
N THR A 353 6.81 -12.06 -13.17
CA THR A 353 5.75 -13.04 -12.86
C THR A 353 4.84 -13.23 -14.07
N VAL A 354 4.36 -12.16 -14.70
CA VAL A 354 3.48 -12.22 -15.88
C VAL A 354 4.14 -12.93 -17.07
N ALA A 355 5.40 -12.56 -17.36
CA ALA A 355 6.08 -13.04 -18.57
C ALA A 355 6.77 -14.40 -18.41
N ARG A 356 7.12 -14.80 -17.19
CA ARG A 356 7.99 -15.97 -16.93
C ARG A 356 7.51 -16.87 -15.81
N ASP A 357 6.34 -16.58 -15.22
CA ASP A 357 5.78 -17.30 -14.06
C ASP A 357 6.76 -17.34 -12.86
N GLU A 358 7.59 -16.29 -12.71
CA GLU A 358 8.47 -16.15 -11.54
C GLU A 358 7.63 -16.00 -10.25
N PRO A 359 8.12 -16.48 -9.10
CA PRO A 359 7.42 -16.37 -7.83
C PRO A 359 7.09 -14.92 -7.46
N LEU A 360 5.87 -14.70 -7.02
CA LEU A 360 5.37 -13.40 -6.57
C LEU A 360 5.59 -13.23 -5.06
N GLU A 361 6.16 -12.10 -4.64
CA GLU A 361 6.43 -11.83 -3.23
C GLU A 361 5.22 -11.20 -2.51
N SER A 362 4.49 -10.29 -3.19
CA SER A 362 3.26 -9.68 -2.69
C SER A 362 2.03 -10.28 -3.40
N ASP A 363 1.68 -11.49 -3.02
CA ASP A 363 0.52 -12.21 -3.55
C ASP A 363 -0.81 -11.84 -2.84
N SER A 364 -1.91 -12.33 -3.37
CA SER A 364 -3.25 -12.13 -2.80
C SER A 364 -3.38 -12.66 -1.36
N ARG A 365 -2.55 -13.61 -0.96
CA ARG A 365 -2.56 -14.18 0.39
C ARG A 365 -1.92 -13.21 1.39
N LEU A 366 -0.79 -12.61 1.04
CA LEU A 366 -0.17 -11.56 1.86
C LEU A 366 -1.11 -10.37 2.02
N ALA A 367 -1.74 -9.94 0.92
CA ALA A 367 -2.74 -8.88 0.93
C ALA A 367 -3.94 -9.21 1.82
N ALA A 368 -4.43 -10.44 1.75
CA ALA A 368 -5.53 -10.94 2.58
C ALA A 368 -5.17 -10.92 4.08
N ASP A 369 -3.98 -11.39 4.44
CA ASP A 369 -3.49 -11.33 5.82
C ASP A 369 -3.38 -9.88 6.33
N ALA A 370 -2.93 -8.96 5.49
CA ALA A 370 -2.84 -7.53 5.83
C ALA A 370 -4.24 -6.93 6.10
N ILE A 371 -5.19 -7.11 5.18
CA ILE A 371 -6.56 -6.60 5.34
C ILE A 371 -7.26 -7.24 6.55
N SER A 372 -7.12 -8.56 6.74
CA SER A 372 -7.68 -9.25 7.90
C SER A 372 -7.12 -8.69 9.22
N THR A 373 -5.81 -8.45 9.28
CA THR A 373 -5.16 -7.88 10.47
C THR A 373 -5.63 -6.45 10.73
N ILE A 374 -5.72 -5.60 9.68
CA ILE A 374 -6.19 -4.21 9.78
C ILE A 374 -7.62 -4.15 10.31
N TYR A 375 -8.55 -4.92 9.75
CA TYR A 375 -9.95 -4.88 10.22
C TYR A 375 -10.14 -5.53 11.58
N SER A 376 -9.35 -6.57 11.94
CA SER A 376 -9.29 -7.06 13.31
C SER A 376 -8.74 -6.01 14.28
N ALA A 377 -7.78 -5.17 13.84
CA ALA A 377 -7.27 -4.06 14.63
C ALA A 377 -8.34 -2.96 14.85
N TYR A 378 -9.19 -2.66 13.85
CA TYR A 378 -10.33 -1.76 14.07
C TYR A 378 -11.32 -2.32 15.11
N VAL A 379 -11.63 -3.63 15.09
CA VAL A 379 -12.45 -4.28 16.12
C VAL A 379 -11.80 -4.17 17.50
N SER A 380 -10.49 -4.37 17.58
CA SER A 380 -9.72 -4.17 18.80
C SER A 380 -9.81 -2.74 19.32
N ALA A 381 -9.64 -1.75 18.44
CA ALA A 381 -9.71 -0.33 18.79
C ALA A 381 -11.08 0.06 19.34
N GLU A 382 -12.17 -0.40 18.70
CA GLU A 382 -13.56 -0.24 19.17
C GLU A 382 -13.74 -0.87 20.57
N SER A 383 -13.12 -2.02 20.79
CA SER A 383 -13.10 -2.75 22.06
C SER A 383 -12.02 -2.27 23.05
N ARG A 384 -11.57 -1.01 22.91
CA ARG A 384 -10.58 -0.37 23.79
C ARG A 384 -9.24 -1.11 23.88
N GLY A 385 -8.79 -1.72 22.79
CA GLY A 385 -7.51 -2.42 22.68
C GLY A 385 -7.55 -3.86 23.18
N ALA A 386 -8.73 -4.46 23.33
CA ALA A 386 -8.83 -5.89 23.60
C ALA A 386 -8.19 -6.69 22.46
N GLU A 387 -7.50 -7.78 22.78
CA GLU A 387 -6.92 -8.65 21.78
C GLU A 387 -8.01 -9.34 20.94
N VAL A 388 -7.84 -9.31 19.62
CA VAL A 388 -8.76 -9.90 18.64
C VAL A 388 -8.01 -10.93 17.81
N PRO A 389 -8.55 -12.16 17.64
CA PRO A 389 -7.97 -13.15 16.74
C PRO A 389 -7.95 -12.65 15.29
N VAL A 390 -6.89 -12.95 14.56
CA VAL A 390 -6.76 -12.66 13.13
C VAL A 390 -7.02 -13.94 12.33
N LYS A 391 -7.91 -13.87 11.33
CA LYS A 391 -8.08 -14.92 10.34
C LYS A 391 -6.95 -14.79 9.31
N ALA A 392 -6.00 -15.72 9.32
CA ALA A 392 -4.97 -15.83 8.29
C ALA A 392 -5.46 -16.64 7.08
N PHE A 393 -4.90 -16.37 5.87
CA PHE A 393 -5.32 -16.94 4.58
C PHE A 393 -4.26 -17.82 3.91
#